data_9b2a95ed4b2374433268fd0dfa698ed8
#
_entry.id   9b2a95ed4b2374433268fd0dfa698ed8
#
_cell.length_a   1.000
_cell.length_b   1.000
_cell.length_c   1.000
_cell.angle_alpha   90.00
_cell.angle_beta   90.00
_cell.angle_gamma   90.00
#
_symmetry.space_group_name_H-M   'P 1'
#
loop_
_entity.id
_entity.type
_entity.pdbx_description
1 polymer ?
#
loop_
_entity_poly.entity_id
_entity_poly.type
_entity_poly.pdbx_seq_one_letter_code
_entity_poly.pdbx_strand_id
1 'polypeptide(L)'
;TRLREEGKEVSGQVNHLITINLFTTITNANFDDAIFYDRVKATLDMKADLLAKLDNKENLSEAALWTASTKEEMEAKAPLVGVLATENEDIRSLRELIIYGIKGMSAYMKHANALGYDDEAINAFMQATLAKTLDNTLSADDLVALTLETGKVGVDGMALLDSANTGTYGHPEITKVNIGVRNNPGILVSG
;
A
#
# COMPACT_ATOMS: atom_id res chain seq x y z
N THR A 1 10.58 -5.32 -5.92
CA THR A 1 11.95 -4.75 -5.89
C THR A 1 12.88 -5.57 -6.78
N ARG A 2 13.17 -6.85 -6.49
CA ARG A 2 14.12 -7.69 -7.24
C ARG A 2 13.90 -7.72 -8.76
N LEU A 3 12.66 -7.84 -9.24
CA LEU A 3 12.36 -7.80 -10.68
C LEU A 3 12.80 -6.48 -11.33
N ARG A 4 12.60 -5.34 -10.65
CA ARG A 4 13.08 -4.05 -11.15
C ARG A 4 14.62 -3.97 -11.17
N GLU A 5 15.29 -4.54 -10.18
CA GLU A 5 16.76 -4.64 -10.14
C GLU A 5 17.30 -5.49 -11.29
N GLU A 6 16.55 -6.51 -11.74
CA GLU A 6 16.84 -7.29 -12.93
C GLU A 6 16.40 -6.60 -14.25
N GLY A 7 15.92 -5.35 -14.18
CA GLY A 7 15.44 -4.60 -15.35
C GLY A 7 14.11 -5.09 -15.92
N LYS A 8 13.35 -5.87 -15.13
CA LYS A 8 12.05 -6.42 -15.55
C LYS A 8 10.92 -5.48 -15.12
N GLU A 9 9.94 -5.36 -16.01
CA GLU A 9 8.74 -4.59 -15.74
C GLU A 9 7.86 -5.26 -14.68
N VAL A 10 7.32 -4.44 -13.78
CA VAL A 10 6.30 -4.85 -12.81
C VAL A 10 4.96 -4.32 -13.29
N SER A 11 4.01 -5.23 -13.51
CA SER A 11 2.71 -4.85 -14.04
C SER A 11 1.92 -3.94 -13.09
N GLY A 12 1.08 -3.06 -13.65
CA GLY A 12 0.17 -2.23 -12.89
C GLY A 12 -0.77 -3.02 -11.97
N GLN A 13 -1.08 -4.28 -12.29
CA GLN A 13 -1.86 -5.16 -11.41
C GLN A 13 -1.15 -5.44 -10.08
N VAL A 14 0.18 -5.61 -10.09
CA VAL A 14 0.97 -5.79 -8.85
C VAL A 14 0.93 -4.51 -8.02
N ASN A 15 1.15 -3.36 -8.67
CA ASN A 15 1.11 -2.06 -8.01
C ASN A 15 -0.24 -1.83 -7.35
N HIS A 16 -1.31 -2.06 -8.09
CA HIS A 16 -2.68 -1.92 -7.60
C HIS A 16 -2.99 -2.88 -6.44
N LEU A 17 -2.60 -4.16 -6.53
CA LEU A 17 -2.81 -5.15 -5.46
C LEU A 17 -2.14 -4.69 -4.16
N ILE A 18 -0.89 -4.25 -4.22
CA ILE A 18 -0.15 -3.78 -3.03
C ILE A 18 -0.81 -2.52 -2.45
N THR A 19 -1.16 -1.56 -3.29
CA THR A 19 -1.85 -0.33 -2.87
C THR A 19 -3.17 -0.64 -2.17
N ILE A 20 -4.01 -1.50 -2.74
CA ILE A 20 -5.29 -1.89 -2.14
C ILE A 20 -5.11 -2.69 -0.85
N ASN A 21 -4.12 -3.57 -0.78
CA ASN A 21 -3.83 -4.32 0.45
C ASN A 21 -3.45 -3.39 1.60
N LEU A 22 -2.57 -2.42 1.35
CA LEU A 22 -2.20 -1.40 2.33
C LEU A 22 -3.41 -0.55 2.73
N PHE A 23 -4.19 -0.07 1.76
CA PHE A 23 -5.40 0.72 2.01
C PHE A 23 -6.42 -0.06 2.85
N THR A 24 -6.63 -1.34 2.58
CA THR A 24 -7.57 -2.20 3.33
C THR A 24 -7.22 -2.30 4.82
N THR A 25 -5.95 -2.11 5.19
CA THR A 25 -5.49 -2.13 6.58
C THR A 25 -5.57 -0.78 7.29
N ILE A 26 -6.06 0.27 6.63
CA ILE A 26 -6.35 1.56 7.25
C ILE A 26 -7.68 1.44 8.01
N THR A 27 -7.79 2.13 9.14
CA THR A 27 -8.98 2.10 10.00
C THR A 27 -10.26 2.42 9.23
N ASN A 28 -11.34 1.70 9.54
CA ASN A 28 -12.68 1.86 8.95
C ASN A 28 -12.77 1.54 7.43
N ALA A 29 -11.77 0.91 6.86
CA ALA A 29 -11.82 0.52 5.44
C ALA A 29 -12.49 -0.83 5.23
N ASN A 30 -12.32 -1.76 6.16
CA ASN A 30 -12.92 -3.10 6.08
C ASN A 30 -12.96 -3.77 7.46
N PHE A 31 -14.04 -4.51 7.73
CA PHE A 31 -14.28 -5.24 8.98
C PHE A 31 -14.62 -6.73 8.73
N ASP A 32 -14.49 -7.20 7.50
CA ASP A 32 -14.78 -8.59 7.13
C ASP A 32 -13.48 -9.40 7.07
N ASP A 33 -13.32 -10.32 8.00
CA ASP A 33 -12.15 -11.19 8.09
C ASP A 33 -11.94 -12.02 6.81
N ALA A 34 -13.00 -12.44 6.14
CA ALA A 34 -12.91 -13.24 4.92
C ALA A 34 -12.16 -12.48 3.82
N ILE A 35 -12.37 -11.16 3.71
CA ILE A 35 -11.67 -10.32 2.73
C ILE A 35 -10.17 -10.29 3.00
N PHE A 36 -9.73 -10.29 4.26
CA PHE A 36 -8.30 -10.32 4.58
C PHE A 36 -7.64 -11.64 4.16
N TYR A 37 -8.31 -12.78 4.37
CA TYR A 37 -7.80 -14.08 3.88
C TYR A 37 -7.71 -14.13 2.36
N ASP A 38 -8.73 -13.66 1.67
CA ASP A 38 -8.74 -13.59 0.20
C ASP A 38 -7.62 -12.70 -0.33
N ARG A 39 -7.33 -11.57 0.33
CA ARG A 39 -6.22 -10.68 -0.03
C ARG A 39 -4.87 -11.32 0.23
N VAL A 40 -4.68 -12.03 1.34
CA VAL A 40 -3.44 -12.78 1.61
C VAL A 40 -3.25 -13.83 0.53
N LYS A 41 -4.29 -14.60 0.19
CA LYS A 41 -4.24 -15.60 -0.86
C LYS A 41 -3.88 -15.01 -2.22
N ALA A 42 -4.58 -13.95 -2.64
CA ALA A 42 -4.28 -13.25 -3.89
C ALA A 42 -2.83 -12.72 -3.93
N THR A 43 -2.31 -12.27 -2.78
CA THR A 43 -0.92 -11.82 -2.66
C THR A 43 0.06 -12.99 -2.80
N LEU A 44 -0.25 -14.14 -2.21
CA LEU A 44 0.59 -15.35 -2.33
C LEU A 44 0.60 -15.89 -3.77
N ASP A 45 -0.56 -15.90 -4.44
CA ASP A 45 -0.67 -16.31 -5.85
C ASP A 45 0.14 -15.37 -6.74
N MET A 46 -0.04 -14.06 -6.60
CA MET A 46 0.75 -13.06 -7.34
C MET A 46 2.25 -13.17 -7.06
N LYS A 47 2.63 -13.42 -5.81
CA LYS A 47 4.03 -13.64 -5.41
C LYS A 47 4.62 -14.86 -6.11
N ALA A 48 3.89 -15.95 -6.21
CA ALA A 48 4.34 -17.16 -6.90
C ALA A 48 4.64 -16.87 -8.38
N ASP A 49 3.76 -16.14 -9.05
CA ASP A 49 3.95 -15.70 -10.44
C ASP A 49 5.18 -14.79 -10.62
N LEU A 50 5.40 -13.88 -9.66
CA LEU A 50 6.56 -12.99 -9.69
C LEU A 50 7.87 -13.74 -9.42
N LEU A 51 7.87 -14.70 -8.48
CA LEU A 51 9.02 -15.56 -8.21
C LEU A 51 9.39 -16.42 -9.41
N ALA A 52 8.40 -16.87 -10.20
CA ALA A 52 8.66 -17.62 -11.43
C ALA A 52 9.41 -16.80 -12.48
N LYS A 53 9.25 -15.46 -12.47
CA LYS A 53 9.89 -14.53 -13.40
C LYS A 53 11.30 -14.10 -12.98
N LEU A 54 11.73 -14.36 -11.74
CA LEU A 54 13.09 -14.02 -11.29
C LEU A 54 14.14 -14.93 -11.92
N ASP A 55 15.22 -14.33 -12.42
CA ASP A 55 16.38 -15.05 -12.89
C ASP A 55 17.26 -15.51 -11.72
N ASN A 56 17.49 -14.61 -10.76
CA ASN A 56 18.25 -14.94 -9.55
C ASN A 56 17.31 -15.10 -8.34
N LYS A 57 17.27 -16.32 -7.80
CA LYS A 57 16.47 -16.68 -6.61
C LYS A 57 17.33 -16.89 -5.36
N GLU A 58 18.60 -16.51 -5.39
CA GLU A 58 19.49 -16.61 -4.23
C GLU A 58 19.18 -15.52 -3.20
N ASN A 59 19.36 -15.83 -1.94
CA ASN A 59 19.23 -14.91 -0.81
C ASN A 59 17.87 -14.18 -0.76
N LEU A 60 16.80 -14.87 -1.12
CA LEU A 60 15.44 -14.34 -0.93
C LEU A 60 15.10 -14.30 0.55
N SER A 61 14.40 -13.22 0.96
CA SER A 61 13.92 -13.10 2.34
C SER A 61 12.90 -14.19 2.68
N GLU A 62 12.73 -14.48 3.96
CA GLU A 62 11.69 -15.41 4.44
C GLU A 62 10.30 -15.01 3.95
N ALA A 63 9.98 -13.71 3.96
CA ALA A 63 8.70 -13.19 3.46
C ALA A 63 8.46 -13.49 1.98
N ALA A 64 9.52 -13.54 1.15
CA ALA A 64 9.42 -13.93 -0.25
C ALA A 64 9.16 -15.44 -0.41
N LEU A 65 9.68 -16.27 0.49
CA LEU A 65 9.58 -17.72 0.41
C LEU A 65 8.35 -18.29 1.11
N TRP A 66 7.87 -17.63 2.17
CA TRP A 66 6.72 -18.12 2.94
C TRP A 66 5.48 -18.28 2.07
N THR A 67 4.73 -19.35 2.31
CA THR A 67 3.44 -19.63 1.67
C THR A 67 2.48 -20.24 2.68
N ALA A 68 1.19 -20.16 2.41
CA ALA A 68 0.13 -20.78 3.20
C ALA A 68 -1.00 -21.21 2.27
N SER A 69 -1.61 -22.33 2.58
CA SER A 69 -2.74 -22.92 1.82
C SER A 69 -4.05 -22.83 2.59
N THR A 70 -3.98 -22.71 3.91
CA THR A 70 -5.15 -22.69 4.79
C THR A 70 -5.20 -21.41 5.63
N LYS A 71 -6.38 -21.12 6.17
CA LYS A 71 -6.60 -20.01 7.09
C LYS A 71 -5.79 -20.18 8.36
N GLU A 72 -5.73 -21.37 8.90
CA GLU A 72 -4.99 -21.73 10.12
C GLU A 72 -3.49 -21.47 9.96
N GLU A 73 -2.92 -21.76 8.78
CA GLU A 73 -1.51 -21.45 8.47
C GLU A 73 -1.27 -19.93 8.43
N MET A 74 -2.21 -19.15 7.89
CA MET A 74 -2.14 -17.69 7.88
C MET A 74 -2.24 -17.12 9.30
N GLU A 75 -3.17 -17.61 10.11
CA GLU A 75 -3.35 -17.20 11.51
C GLU A 75 -2.13 -17.55 12.35
N ALA A 76 -1.52 -18.71 12.16
CA ALA A 76 -0.30 -19.10 12.85
C ALA A 76 0.90 -18.20 12.51
N LYS A 77 0.92 -17.60 11.32
CA LYS A 77 1.96 -16.66 10.90
C LYS A 77 1.81 -15.28 11.53
N ALA A 78 0.58 -14.83 11.79
CA ALA A 78 0.29 -13.46 12.23
C ALA A 78 1.11 -12.99 13.45
N PRO A 79 1.25 -13.77 14.55
CA PRO A 79 2.04 -13.35 15.71
C PRO A 79 3.55 -13.33 15.46
N LEU A 80 4.01 -13.94 14.37
CA LEU A 80 5.46 -14.06 14.03
C LEU A 80 5.92 -12.93 13.09
N VAL A 81 5.03 -12.06 12.66
CA VAL A 81 5.33 -10.98 11.70
C VAL A 81 4.85 -9.63 12.24
N GLY A 82 5.27 -8.58 11.56
CA GLY A 82 4.91 -7.22 11.93
C GLY A 82 5.79 -6.66 13.04
N VAL A 83 5.31 -5.57 13.64
CA VAL A 83 6.10 -4.77 14.57
C VAL A 83 6.52 -5.54 15.83
N LEU A 84 5.66 -6.41 16.34
CA LEU A 84 5.95 -7.18 17.57
C LEU A 84 7.05 -8.24 17.38
N ALA A 85 7.37 -8.59 16.14
CA ALA A 85 8.47 -9.51 15.84
C ALA A 85 9.87 -8.86 15.98
N THR A 86 9.95 -7.54 16.11
CA THR A 86 11.20 -6.80 16.30
C THR A 86 11.39 -6.50 17.79
N GLU A 87 12.42 -7.10 18.42
CA GLU A 87 12.66 -6.98 19.86
C GLU A 87 13.09 -5.57 20.27
N ASN A 88 13.99 -4.94 19.48
CA ASN A 88 14.44 -3.58 19.74
C ASN A 88 13.30 -2.58 19.52
N GLU A 89 12.91 -1.88 20.58
CA GLU A 89 11.76 -0.99 20.56
C GLU A 89 11.95 0.24 19.65
N ASP A 90 13.16 0.80 19.60
CA ASP A 90 13.43 1.97 18.75
C ASP A 90 13.37 1.58 17.27
N ILE A 91 13.99 0.46 16.90
CA ILE A 91 13.94 -0.06 15.53
C ILE A 91 12.50 -0.43 15.16
N ARG A 92 11.77 -1.08 16.07
CA ARG A 92 10.36 -1.42 15.87
C ARG A 92 9.51 -0.18 15.61
N SER A 93 9.64 0.85 16.44
CA SER A 93 8.87 2.09 16.33
C SER A 93 9.15 2.83 15.02
N LEU A 94 10.41 2.87 14.59
CA LEU A 94 10.78 3.48 13.30
C LEU A 94 10.22 2.71 12.12
N ARG A 95 10.30 1.37 12.13
CA ARG A 95 9.71 0.53 11.09
C ARG A 95 8.19 0.71 11.02
N GLU A 96 7.52 0.76 12.17
CA GLU A 96 6.08 0.99 12.26
C GLU A 96 5.70 2.35 11.70
N LEU A 97 6.44 3.42 12.05
CA LEU A 97 6.21 4.76 11.52
C LEU A 97 6.34 4.80 9.99
N ILE A 98 7.35 4.14 9.43
CA ILE A 98 7.51 4.01 7.98
C ILE A 98 6.30 3.30 7.36
N ILE A 99 5.86 2.18 7.95
CA ILE A 99 4.69 1.43 7.46
C ILE A 99 3.43 2.29 7.51
N TYR A 100 3.20 3.07 8.55
CA TYR A 100 2.09 4.02 8.62
C TYR A 100 2.18 5.08 7.53
N GLY A 101 3.36 5.63 7.26
CA GLY A 101 3.59 6.57 6.16
C GLY A 101 3.21 5.97 4.80
N ILE A 102 3.65 4.74 4.54
CA ILE A 102 3.30 4.01 3.31
C ILE A 102 1.80 3.70 3.22
N LYS A 103 1.15 3.35 4.33
CA LYS A 103 -0.31 3.18 4.36
C LYS A 103 -1.04 4.49 4.04
N GLY A 104 -0.60 5.62 4.59
CA GLY A 104 -1.13 6.95 4.24
C GLY A 104 -0.96 7.25 2.75
N MET A 105 0.22 6.98 2.21
CA MET A 105 0.50 7.13 0.77
C MET A 105 -0.42 6.25 -0.09
N SER A 106 -0.69 5.01 0.36
CA SER A 106 -1.60 4.10 -0.34
C SER A 106 -3.03 4.64 -0.46
N ALA A 107 -3.48 5.45 0.51
CA ALA A 107 -4.79 6.08 0.43
C ALA A 107 -4.85 7.10 -0.72
N TYR A 108 -3.82 7.93 -0.89
CA TYR A 108 -3.74 8.86 -2.01
C TYR A 108 -3.68 8.12 -3.35
N MET A 109 -2.79 7.12 -3.45
CA MET A 109 -2.64 6.31 -4.66
C MET A 109 -3.92 5.58 -5.04
N LYS A 110 -4.63 4.97 -4.08
CA LYS A 110 -5.91 4.28 -4.33
C LYS A 110 -6.94 5.21 -4.93
N HIS A 111 -7.05 6.43 -4.43
CA HIS A 111 -8.01 7.41 -4.96
C HIS A 111 -7.59 7.97 -6.31
N ALA A 112 -6.31 8.23 -6.53
CA ALA A 112 -5.78 8.63 -7.83
C ALA A 112 -5.98 7.53 -8.88
N ASN A 113 -5.68 6.27 -8.55
CA ASN A 113 -5.89 5.12 -9.43
C ASN A 113 -7.36 4.94 -9.83
N ALA A 114 -8.31 5.22 -8.93
CA ALA A 114 -9.74 5.16 -9.24
C ALA A 114 -10.16 6.17 -10.33
N LEU A 115 -9.39 7.24 -10.50
CA LEU A 115 -9.55 8.25 -11.54
C LEU A 115 -8.66 8.01 -12.77
N GLY A 116 -7.95 6.89 -12.82
CA GLY A 116 -7.07 6.52 -13.93
C GLY A 116 -5.68 7.15 -13.89
N TYR A 117 -5.29 7.75 -12.75
CA TYR A 117 -3.95 8.31 -12.54
C TYR A 117 -3.10 7.33 -11.75
N ASP A 118 -1.88 7.11 -12.20
CA ASP A 118 -0.88 6.25 -11.55
C ASP A 118 0.51 6.84 -11.71
N ASP A 119 1.42 6.48 -10.79
CA ASP A 119 2.82 6.90 -10.84
C ASP A 119 3.73 5.72 -10.44
N GLU A 120 4.55 5.26 -11.40
CA GLU A 120 5.44 4.13 -11.21
C GLU A 120 6.58 4.43 -10.23
N ALA A 121 7.05 5.68 -10.13
CA ALA A 121 8.10 6.03 -9.18
C ALA A 121 7.59 5.94 -7.75
N ILE A 122 6.35 6.39 -7.47
CA ILE A 122 5.70 6.25 -6.17
C ILE A 122 5.47 4.78 -5.85
N ASN A 123 4.95 3.99 -6.79
CA ASN A 123 4.74 2.55 -6.61
C ASN A 123 6.06 1.81 -6.29
N ALA A 124 7.11 2.08 -7.05
CA ALA A 124 8.43 1.49 -6.85
C ALA A 124 9.01 1.87 -5.48
N PHE A 125 8.88 3.14 -5.08
CA PHE A 125 9.31 3.60 -3.76
C PHE A 125 8.57 2.87 -2.63
N MET A 126 7.23 2.82 -2.68
CA MET A 126 6.41 2.12 -1.67
C MET A 126 6.85 0.68 -1.50
N GLN A 127 7.06 -0.04 -2.59
CA GLN A 127 7.47 -1.45 -2.58
C GLN A 127 8.90 -1.63 -2.08
N ALA A 128 9.84 -0.78 -2.49
CA ALA A 128 11.22 -0.82 -2.02
C ALA A 128 11.29 -0.52 -0.52
N THR A 129 10.54 0.46 -0.06
CA THR A 129 10.50 0.85 1.35
C THR A 129 9.88 -0.24 2.23
N LEU A 130 8.81 -0.89 1.79
CA LEU A 130 8.28 -2.07 2.49
C LEU A 130 9.32 -3.19 2.60
N ALA A 131 10.09 -3.45 1.54
CA ALA A 131 11.16 -4.46 1.60
C ALA A 131 12.25 -4.06 2.60
N LYS A 132 12.63 -2.77 2.66
CA LYS A 132 13.62 -2.26 3.62
C LYS A 132 13.17 -2.40 5.08
N THR A 133 11.87 -2.39 5.39
CA THR A 133 11.41 -2.63 6.77
C THR A 133 11.68 -4.05 7.27
N LEU A 134 12.04 -4.98 6.40
CA LEU A 134 12.44 -6.35 6.73
C LEU A 134 13.96 -6.52 6.83
N ASP A 135 14.74 -5.49 6.52
CA ASP A 135 16.19 -5.54 6.53
C ASP A 135 16.73 -5.28 7.95
N ASN A 136 17.29 -6.32 8.56
CA ASN A 136 17.86 -6.25 9.91
C ASN A 136 19.26 -5.61 9.95
N THR A 137 19.83 -5.25 8.80
CA THR A 137 21.16 -4.59 8.73
C THR A 137 21.04 -3.07 8.82
N LEU A 138 19.83 -2.50 8.63
CA LEU A 138 19.61 -1.07 8.73
C LEU A 138 19.71 -0.58 10.17
N SER A 139 20.50 0.46 10.36
CA SER A 139 20.62 1.17 11.65
C SER A 139 19.40 2.05 11.93
N ALA A 140 19.30 2.55 13.16
CA ALA A 140 18.26 3.54 13.52
C ALA A 140 18.37 4.82 12.65
N ASP A 141 19.58 5.30 12.37
CA ASP A 141 19.80 6.48 11.53
C ASP A 141 19.32 6.25 10.08
N ASP A 142 19.57 5.06 9.53
CA ASP A 142 19.06 4.67 8.20
C ASP A 142 17.53 4.67 8.18
N LEU A 143 16.89 4.17 9.23
CA LEU A 143 15.43 4.15 9.33
C LEU A 143 14.84 5.55 9.55
N VAL A 144 15.52 6.44 10.28
CA VAL A 144 15.13 7.87 10.39
C VAL A 144 15.20 8.53 9.01
N ALA A 145 16.30 8.32 8.28
CA ALA A 145 16.43 8.86 6.93
C ALA A 145 15.33 8.33 5.99
N LEU A 146 15.02 7.05 6.08
CA LEU A 146 13.94 6.41 5.29
C LEU A 146 12.56 6.96 5.68
N THR A 147 12.32 7.26 6.96
CA THR A 147 11.09 7.90 7.44
C THR A 147 10.89 9.29 6.80
N LEU A 148 11.95 10.10 6.79
CA LEU A 148 11.91 11.43 6.17
C LEU A 148 11.68 11.35 4.65
N GLU A 149 12.32 10.39 3.99
CA GLU A 149 12.11 10.14 2.56
C GLU A 149 10.68 9.68 2.27
N THR A 150 10.13 8.82 3.12
CA THR A 150 8.72 8.40 3.03
C THR A 150 7.78 9.60 3.10
N GLY A 151 8.07 10.57 3.97
CA GLY A 151 7.31 11.82 4.05
C GLY A 151 7.38 12.65 2.76
N LYS A 152 8.56 12.75 2.14
CA LYS A 152 8.73 13.49 0.87
C LYS A 152 7.94 12.87 -0.26
N VAL A 153 8.07 11.56 -0.47
CA VAL A 153 7.32 10.85 -1.53
C VAL A 153 5.81 10.84 -1.22
N GLY A 154 5.44 10.91 0.06
CA GLY A 154 4.04 11.13 0.46
C GLY A 154 3.45 12.43 -0.10
N VAL A 155 4.25 13.51 -0.18
CA VAL A 155 3.82 14.77 -0.84
C VAL A 155 3.59 14.56 -2.34
N ASP A 156 4.43 13.77 -3.01
CA ASP A 156 4.24 13.46 -4.43
C ASP A 156 2.93 12.69 -4.65
N GLY A 157 2.61 11.74 -3.74
CA GLY A 157 1.31 11.03 -3.76
C GLY A 157 0.11 11.96 -3.56
N MET A 158 0.22 12.97 -2.68
CA MET A 158 -0.81 14.00 -2.52
C MET A 158 -0.95 14.85 -3.79
N ALA A 159 0.14 15.25 -4.41
CA ALA A 159 0.15 16.02 -5.65
C ALA A 159 -0.47 15.24 -6.81
N LEU A 160 -0.20 13.93 -6.89
CA LEU A 160 -0.84 13.06 -7.87
C LEU A 160 -2.36 13.01 -7.68
N LEU A 161 -2.83 12.87 -6.43
CA LEU A 161 -4.26 12.87 -6.12
C LEU A 161 -4.91 14.22 -6.44
N ASP A 162 -4.26 15.35 -6.12
CA ASP A 162 -4.75 16.68 -6.48
C ASP A 162 -4.89 16.82 -8.01
N SER A 163 -3.89 16.39 -8.76
CA SER A 163 -3.91 16.39 -10.22
C SER A 163 -5.03 15.50 -10.78
N ALA A 164 -5.26 14.33 -10.15
CA ALA A 164 -6.33 13.43 -10.55
C ALA A 164 -7.71 14.04 -10.31
N ASN A 165 -7.92 14.66 -9.15
CA ASN A 165 -9.20 15.32 -8.82
C ASN A 165 -9.45 16.55 -9.70
N THR A 166 -8.47 17.44 -9.81
CA THR A 166 -8.64 18.68 -10.59
C THR A 166 -8.74 18.41 -12.10
N GLY A 167 -8.01 17.41 -12.58
CA GLY A 167 -8.09 16.97 -13.98
C GLY A 167 -9.42 16.30 -14.33
N THR A 168 -10.06 15.65 -13.36
CA THR A 168 -11.33 14.93 -13.56
C THR A 168 -12.54 15.83 -13.31
N TYR A 169 -12.53 16.62 -12.23
CA TYR A 169 -13.68 17.36 -11.74
C TYR A 169 -13.55 18.89 -11.89
N GLY A 170 -12.39 19.38 -12.30
CA GLY A 170 -12.07 20.80 -12.31
C GLY A 170 -11.66 21.35 -10.93
N HIS A 171 -11.24 22.60 -10.90
CA HIS A 171 -10.92 23.27 -9.64
C HIS A 171 -12.20 23.55 -8.83
N PRO A 172 -12.14 23.46 -7.49
CA PRO A 172 -13.27 23.79 -6.63
C PRO A 172 -13.71 25.25 -6.82
N GLU A 173 -14.99 25.47 -7.02
CA GLU A 173 -15.60 26.79 -7.10
C GLU A 173 -16.65 26.98 -6.01
N ILE A 174 -16.79 28.23 -5.52
CA ILE A 174 -17.82 28.57 -4.54
C ILE A 174 -19.19 28.37 -5.20
N THR A 175 -19.91 27.34 -4.78
CA THR A 175 -21.21 26.99 -5.34
C THR A 175 -22.33 27.20 -4.31
N LYS A 176 -23.37 27.89 -4.71
CA LYS A 176 -24.58 28.09 -3.90
C LYS A 176 -25.39 26.81 -3.85
N VAL A 177 -25.48 26.19 -2.67
CA VAL A 177 -26.25 24.97 -2.43
C VAL A 177 -27.53 25.29 -1.66
N ASN A 178 -28.70 24.83 -2.18
CA ASN A 178 -29.98 24.95 -1.47
C ASN A 178 -30.09 23.82 -0.43
N ILE A 179 -30.06 24.15 0.84
CA ILE A 179 -30.17 23.23 1.96
C ILE A 179 -31.58 23.13 2.58
N GLY A 180 -32.55 23.85 2.01
CA GLY A 180 -33.93 23.85 2.51
C GLY A 180 -34.68 22.55 2.22
N VAL A 181 -35.74 22.33 3.01
CA VAL A 181 -36.66 21.21 2.82
C VAL A 181 -37.35 21.28 1.46
N ARG A 182 -37.48 20.14 0.78
CA ARG A 182 -38.19 19.96 -0.44
C ARG A 182 -39.54 19.29 -0.17
N ASN A 183 -40.61 19.77 -0.84
CA ASN A 183 -41.95 19.25 -0.66
C ASN A 183 -42.38 18.31 -1.80
N ASN A 184 -41.60 18.19 -2.85
CA ASN A 184 -41.87 17.31 -3.98
C ASN A 184 -41.10 15.99 -3.86
N PRO A 185 -41.61 14.89 -4.46
CA PRO A 185 -40.86 13.68 -4.62
C PRO A 185 -39.49 13.95 -5.28
N GLY A 186 -38.45 13.26 -4.82
CA GLY A 186 -37.09 13.43 -5.32
C GLY A 186 -36.42 12.09 -5.58
N ILE A 187 -35.42 12.08 -6.46
CA ILE A 187 -34.55 10.96 -6.71
C ILE A 187 -33.17 11.34 -6.16
N LEU A 188 -32.64 10.50 -5.27
CA LEU A 188 -31.26 10.64 -4.81
C LEU A 188 -30.34 9.95 -5.82
N VAL A 189 -29.41 10.71 -6.38
CA VAL A 189 -28.34 10.18 -7.24
C VAL A 189 -27.04 10.39 -6.50
N SER A 190 -26.30 9.28 -6.25
CA SER A 190 -24.92 9.31 -5.77
C SER A 190 -23.97 9.05 -6.93
N GLY A 191 -22.93 9.86 -7.05
CA GLY A 191 -21.87 9.67 -8.04
C GLY A 191 -20.84 8.64 -7.57
#